data_78d6b04895e10d646c9d2774b9d3aebc
#
_entry.id   78d6b04895e10d646c9d2774b9d3aebc
#
_cell.length_a   1.000
_cell.length_b   1.000
_cell.length_c   1.000
_cell.angle_alpha   90.00
_cell.angle_beta   90.00
_cell.angle_gamma   90.00
#
_symmetry.space_group_name_H-M   'P 1'
#
loop_
_entity.id
_entity.type
_entity.pdbx_description
1 polymer ?
#
loop_
_entity_poly.entity_id
_entity_poly.type
_entity_poly.pdbx_seq_one_letter_code
_entity_poly.pdbx_strand_id
1 'polypeptide(L)'
;SVQDRADLTALRDHGPSRAPHVAVKENLAVLTVAFPGLDFSASYRTVTDVLRLAVAMAGGDVSLAEPCRFPSFSRAQRRRLLGLLDAVGQVQDSRDSAEEMARRCERWKRLARHLRPGDYARRFPRAAALLHQVASGGAEEGFTSHLEEALARRDVEGALRLLSTRPGVFARRLNHLLRLCVDEAARERVVAEFARVAPVVSLPVLVRLWEYFSSPGPDALPWRVVAIKAATGTKTALIPSTRRPGPADAAVVRAVEEALRQRKRLGRIAVDQGMYEGYTAPVGLHSASPGMRTAGRGTRLPLPEGETIRFFLHWRDLPEAPPKALGPAGPAAAEDRDTRVDLDLSAFFVSEDFTRTEQIAYYNLRSTAAVHSGDLTSAPDGAAEFIDVTLAEALRQGWRYVVMTVHSFSHHQLSEVPECWAGAMARGADPQSGAVFEASTVMQRLDLVSPTFNATPFVIDLAERRLIWWDLPVGVGEHQVANLDRSSNRVLAHLLDLLEGRRMPLAHLLGLLADDVVEDPDEAQMVFGEGGILPWQTERILALLGPAEAAVEGNRDVDGDVEGREA
;
A
#
# COMPACT_ATOMS: atom_id res chain seq x y z
N SER A 1 -10.08 -14.98 9.40
CA SER A 1 -11.31 -14.88 8.60
C SER A 1 -11.55 -16.17 7.80
N VAL A 2 -12.71 -16.29 7.14
CA VAL A 2 -13.00 -17.45 6.25
C VAL A 2 -12.00 -17.44 5.08
N GLN A 3 -11.61 -16.25 4.60
CA GLN A 3 -10.65 -16.07 3.52
C GLN A 3 -9.24 -16.51 3.92
N ASP A 4 -8.79 -16.17 5.12
CA ASP A 4 -7.48 -16.61 5.62
C ASP A 4 -7.39 -18.15 5.66
N ARG A 5 -8.48 -18.83 6.00
CA ARG A 5 -8.54 -20.31 5.99
C ARG A 5 -8.49 -20.86 4.56
N ALA A 6 -9.16 -20.22 3.60
CA ALA A 6 -9.12 -20.62 2.19
C ALA A 6 -7.72 -20.42 1.61
N ASP A 7 -7.05 -19.30 1.91
CA ASP A 7 -5.69 -19.02 1.48
C ASP A 7 -4.67 -19.97 2.11
N LEU A 8 -4.85 -20.30 3.40
CA LEU A 8 -4.03 -21.31 4.09
C LEU A 8 -4.24 -22.71 3.51
N THR A 9 -5.47 -23.04 3.13
CA THR A 9 -5.78 -24.31 2.46
C THR A 9 -5.17 -24.36 1.07
N ALA A 10 -5.27 -23.29 0.29
CA ALA A 10 -4.65 -23.17 -1.03
C ALA A 10 -3.12 -23.27 -0.97
N LEU A 11 -2.49 -22.65 0.03
CA LEU A 11 -1.05 -22.79 0.31
C LEU A 11 -0.66 -24.24 0.62
N ARG A 12 -1.48 -24.94 1.40
CA ARG A 12 -1.23 -26.34 1.77
C ARG A 12 -1.43 -27.29 0.60
N ASP A 13 -2.48 -27.10 -0.18
CA ASP A 13 -2.91 -28.07 -1.21
C ASP A 13 -2.21 -27.83 -2.58
N HIS A 14 -1.82 -26.59 -2.88
CA HIS A 14 -1.23 -26.20 -4.17
C HIS A 14 0.21 -25.70 -4.10
N GLY A 15 0.77 -25.61 -2.90
CA GLY A 15 2.14 -25.15 -2.66
C GLY A 15 2.34 -23.64 -2.81
N PRO A 16 3.51 -23.13 -2.46
CA PRO A 16 3.79 -21.69 -2.36
C PRO A 16 3.81 -20.96 -3.71
N SER A 17 3.98 -21.65 -4.83
CA SER A 17 4.08 -21.03 -6.15
C SER A 17 2.79 -20.36 -6.65
N ARG A 18 1.64 -20.70 -6.07
CA ARG A 18 0.32 -20.15 -6.45
C ARG A 18 -0.27 -19.16 -5.45
N ALA A 19 0.42 -18.90 -4.34
CA ALA A 19 -0.08 -17.99 -3.33
C ALA A 19 0.32 -16.53 -3.63
N PRO A 20 -0.62 -15.63 -3.93
CA PRO A 20 -0.31 -14.24 -4.31
C PRO A 20 0.43 -13.47 -3.22
N HIS A 21 0.24 -13.84 -1.95
CA HIS A 21 0.87 -13.18 -0.80
C HIS A 21 2.36 -13.51 -0.61
N VAL A 22 2.87 -14.57 -1.23
CA VAL A 22 4.31 -14.93 -1.17
C VAL A 22 5.18 -13.93 -1.92
N ALA A 23 4.60 -13.19 -2.88
CA ALA A 23 5.31 -12.12 -3.58
C ALA A 23 5.71 -10.95 -2.65
N VAL A 24 5.01 -10.76 -1.53
CA VAL A 24 5.37 -9.79 -0.50
C VAL A 24 6.44 -10.41 0.40
N LYS A 25 7.63 -9.84 0.43
CA LYS A 25 8.82 -10.43 1.06
C LYS A 25 8.71 -10.56 2.58
N GLU A 26 8.01 -9.65 3.23
CA GLU A 26 7.67 -9.73 4.64
C GLU A 26 6.77 -10.95 4.92
N ASN A 27 5.73 -11.15 4.09
CA ASN A 27 4.83 -12.29 4.19
C ASN A 27 5.58 -13.61 3.96
N LEU A 28 6.49 -13.66 2.99
CA LEU A 28 7.34 -14.82 2.75
C LEU A 28 8.09 -15.25 4.02
N ALA A 29 8.69 -14.31 4.73
CA ALA A 29 9.44 -14.59 5.96
C ALA A 29 8.52 -15.15 7.07
N VAL A 30 7.35 -14.50 7.27
CA VAL A 30 6.37 -14.92 8.28
C VAL A 30 5.77 -16.30 7.94
N LEU A 31 5.36 -16.51 6.69
CA LEU A 31 4.79 -17.79 6.24
C LEU A 31 5.80 -18.93 6.36
N THR A 32 7.08 -18.67 6.05
CA THR A 32 8.14 -19.67 6.20
C THR A 32 8.32 -20.13 7.64
N VAL A 33 8.10 -19.25 8.62
CA VAL A 33 8.17 -19.59 10.04
C VAL A 33 6.88 -20.28 10.49
N ALA A 34 5.72 -19.79 10.06
CA ALA A 34 4.41 -20.31 10.45
C ALA A 34 4.13 -21.72 9.85
N PHE A 35 4.67 -22.02 8.67
CA PHE A 35 4.45 -23.29 7.95
C PHE A 35 5.77 -24.01 7.66
N PRO A 36 6.46 -24.56 8.67
CA PRO A 36 7.76 -25.19 8.52
C PRO A 36 7.77 -26.43 7.62
N GLY A 37 6.61 -27.02 7.37
CA GLY A 37 6.42 -28.17 6.46
C GLY A 37 6.32 -27.79 4.99
N LEU A 38 6.21 -26.52 4.64
CA LEU A 38 6.16 -26.04 3.25
C LEU A 38 7.56 -25.55 2.80
N ASP A 39 7.90 -25.87 1.56
CA ASP A 39 9.17 -25.42 0.97
C ASP A 39 9.00 -24.11 0.21
N PHE A 40 9.48 -23.03 0.80
CA PHE A 40 9.53 -21.69 0.21
C PHE A 40 10.90 -21.33 -0.37
N SER A 41 11.86 -22.26 -0.41
CA SER A 41 13.26 -21.97 -0.73
C SER A 41 13.43 -21.28 -2.08
N ALA A 42 12.66 -21.66 -3.10
CA ALA A 42 12.70 -21.06 -4.43
C ALA A 42 12.22 -19.60 -4.48
N SER A 43 11.52 -19.13 -3.44
CA SER A 43 10.99 -17.76 -3.37
C SER A 43 11.99 -16.75 -2.79
N TYR A 44 13.07 -17.23 -2.17
CA TYR A 44 14.16 -16.37 -1.66
C TYR A 44 15.09 -15.97 -2.80
N ARG A 45 15.12 -14.69 -3.12
CA ARG A 45 15.85 -14.15 -4.28
C ARG A 45 16.99 -13.21 -3.90
N THR A 46 16.94 -12.61 -2.71
CA THR A 46 17.91 -11.62 -2.26
C THR A 46 18.46 -11.97 -0.87
N VAL A 47 19.62 -11.42 -0.55
CA VAL A 47 20.19 -11.56 0.80
C VAL A 47 19.28 -10.93 1.86
N THR A 48 18.56 -9.85 1.52
CA THR A 48 17.60 -9.21 2.42
C THR A 48 16.41 -10.12 2.72
N ASP A 49 15.94 -10.95 1.78
CA ASP A 49 14.89 -11.93 2.05
C ASP A 49 15.32 -12.92 3.14
N VAL A 50 16.58 -13.38 3.07
CA VAL A 50 17.16 -14.28 4.08
C VAL A 50 17.30 -13.58 5.43
N LEU A 51 17.66 -12.28 5.44
CA LEU A 51 17.71 -11.49 6.66
C LEU A 51 16.33 -11.36 7.30
N ARG A 52 15.26 -11.09 6.50
CA ARG A 52 13.87 -11.05 6.99
C ARG A 52 13.46 -12.37 7.63
N LEU A 53 13.84 -13.50 7.02
CA LEU A 53 13.57 -14.80 7.63
C LEU A 53 14.28 -14.97 8.99
N ALA A 54 15.54 -14.57 9.08
CA ALA A 54 16.26 -14.63 10.35
C ALA A 54 15.62 -13.75 11.43
N VAL A 55 15.10 -12.58 11.03
CA VAL A 55 14.36 -11.66 11.91
C VAL A 55 13.01 -12.26 12.31
N ALA A 56 12.26 -12.86 11.38
CA ALA A 56 11.01 -13.56 11.67
C ALA A 56 11.22 -14.72 12.66
N MET A 57 12.28 -15.52 12.47
CA MET A 57 12.67 -16.60 13.41
C MET A 57 13.04 -16.07 14.79
N ALA A 58 13.44 -14.82 14.90
CA ALA A 58 13.75 -14.14 16.16
C ALA A 58 12.53 -13.43 16.78
N GLY A 59 11.36 -13.48 16.14
CA GLY A 59 10.15 -12.75 16.58
C GLY A 59 10.26 -11.23 16.43
N GLY A 60 11.16 -10.74 15.55
CA GLY A 60 11.38 -9.32 15.32
C GLY A 60 10.57 -8.76 14.16
N ASP A 61 10.71 -7.44 13.92
CA ASP A 61 10.07 -6.73 12.83
C ASP A 61 10.65 -7.10 11.46
N VAL A 62 9.86 -7.82 10.65
CA VAL A 62 10.24 -8.29 9.32
C VAL A 62 10.34 -7.15 8.29
N SER A 63 9.82 -5.96 8.57
CA SER A 63 10.03 -4.77 7.73
C SER A 63 11.47 -4.29 7.78
N LEU A 64 12.23 -4.72 8.80
CA LEU A 64 13.59 -4.32 9.11
C LEU A 64 13.76 -2.85 9.53
N ALA A 65 12.69 -2.17 9.90
CA ALA A 65 12.77 -0.82 10.44
C ALA A 65 13.28 -0.82 11.90
N GLU A 66 12.78 -1.75 12.72
CA GLU A 66 13.17 -1.84 14.12
C GLU A 66 14.43 -2.72 14.34
N PRO A 67 15.28 -2.38 15.33
CA PRO A 67 16.40 -3.23 15.72
C PRO A 67 15.93 -4.61 16.19
N CYS A 68 16.61 -5.67 15.77
CA CYS A 68 16.31 -7.03 16.20
C CYS A 68 17.49 -7.62 17.00
N ARG A 69 17.18 -8.36 18.07
CA ARG A 69 18.12 -9.21 18.80
C ARG A 69 17.96 -10.65 18.31
N PHE A 70 19.05 -11.22 17.78
CA PHE A 70 19.02 -12.60 17.31
C PHE A 70 19.21 -13.56 18.48
N PRO A 71 18.39 -14.62 18.59
CA PRO A 71 18.57 -15.70 19.56
C PRO A 71 19.70 -16.65 19.12
N SER A 72 20.04 -17.60 19.95
CA SER A 72 20.88 -18.73 19.57
C SER A 72 20.08 -19.65 18.63
N PHE A 73 20.43 -19.67 17.36
CA PHE A 73 19.80 -20.56 16.38
C PHE A 73 20.22 -22.02 16.59
N SER A 74 19.29 -22.95 16.43
CA SER A 74 19.58 -24.38 16.37
C SER A 74 20.46 -24.75 15.16
N ARG A 75 21.08 -25.94 15.18
CA ARG A 75 21.85 -26.41 14.02
C ARG A 75 21.01 -26.49 12.74
N ALA A 76 19.73 -26.85 12.85
CA ALA A 76 18.81 -26.93 11.72
C ALA A 76 18.52 -25.54 11.15
N GLN A 77 18.22 -24.55 12.00
CA GLN A 77 17.97 -23.17 11.60
C GLN A 77 19.20 -22.52 10.95
N ARG A 78 20.39 -22.71 11.53
CA ARG A 78 21.65 -22.23 10.92
C ARG A 78 21.87 -22.81 9.53
N ARG A 79 21.69 -24.13 9.38
CA ARG A 79 21.82 -24.77 8.06
C ARG A 79 20.79 -24.29 7.06
N ARG A 80 19.55 -24.01 7.48
CA ARG A 80 18.51 -23.46 6.62
C ARG A 80 18.88 -22.04 6.15
N LEU A 81 19.24 -21.15 7.07
CA LEU A 81 19.60 -19.77 6.73
C LEU A 81 20.86 -19.69 5.85
N LEU A 82 21.90 -20.44 6.20
CA LEU A 82 23.13 -20.48 5.38
C LEU A 82 22.91 -21.14 4.02
N GLY A 83 22.06 -22.18 3.94
CA GLY A 83 21.70 -22.81 2.67
C GLY A 83 20.94 -21.87 1.74
N LEU A 84 19.97 -21.11 2.27
CA LEU A 84 19.27 -20.09 1.49
C LEU A 84 20.21 -18.96 1.04
N LEU A 85 21.10 -18.49 1.92
CA LEU A 85 22.07 -17.46 1.58
C LEU A 85 23.06 -17.94 0.51
N ASP A 86 23.47 -19.20 0.57
CA ASP A 86 24.35 -19.83 -0.44
C ASP A 86 23.64 -19.98 -1.78
N ALA A 87 22.35 -20.36 -1.77
CA ALA A 87 21.52 -20.47 -2.98
C ALA A 87 21.29 -19.09 -3.62
N VAL A 88 21.00 -18.06 -2.82
CA VAL A 88 20.91 -16.68 -3.31
C VAL A 88 22.22 -16.25 -3.96
N GLY A 89 23.37 -16.56 -3.36
CA GLY A 89 24.70 -16.28 -3.91
C GLY A 89 25.03 -17.05 -5.19
N GLN A 90 24.21 -18.02 -5.62
CA GLN A 90 24.35 -18.69 -6.94
C GLN A 90 23.66 -17.89 -8.05
N VAL A 91 22.57 -17.19 -7.69
CA VAL A 91 21.70 -16.49 -8.65
C VAL A 91 22.04 -15.00 -8.72
N GLN A 92 22.44 -14.43 -7.60
CA GLN A 92 22.79 -13.02 -7.48
C GLN A 92 24.29 -12.85 -7.54
N ASP A 93 24.77 -11.81 -8.26
CA ASP A 93 26.18 -11.45 -8.27
C ASP A 93 26.69 -11.22 -6.82
N SER A 94 27.91 -11.69 -6.53
CA SER A 94 28.47 -11.56 -5.19
C SER A 94 28.71 -10.12 -4.76
N ARG A 95 29.02 -9.22 -5.71
CA ARG A 95 29.21 -7.78 -5.47
C ARG A 95 27.89 -7.13 -5.10
N ASP A 96 26.82 -7.43 -5.84
CA ASP A 96 25.48 -6.95 -5.54
C ASP A 96 25.00 -7.43 -4.18
N SER A 97 25.25 -8.69 -3.86
CA SER A 97 24.91 -9.27 -2.55
C SER A 97 25.67 -8.58 -1.42
N ALA A 98 26.96 -8.33 -1.61
CA ALA A 98 27.80 -7.62 -0.64
C ALA A 98 27.37 -6.16 -0.47
N GLU A 99 27.06 -5.46 -1.57
CA GLU A 99 26.53 -4.10 -1.53
C GLU A 99 25.19 -4.02 -0.79
N GLU A 100 24.27 -4.94 -1.07
CA GLU A 100 22.97 -5.02 -0.38
C GLU A 100 23.14 -5.30 1.13
N MET A 101 24.06 -6.20 1.48
CA MET A 101 24.39 -6.49 2.88
C MET A 101 25.03 -5.29 3.59
N ALA A 102 25.84 -4.50 2.88
CA ALA A 102 26.53 -3.33 3.43
C ALA A 102 25.56 -2.26 3.92
N ARG A 103 24.39 -2.11 3.28
CA ARG A 103 23.33 -1.19 3.73
C ARG A 103 22.79 -1.50 5.13
N ARG A 104 22.89 -2.76 5.56
CA ARG A 104 22.49 -3.23 6.91
C ARG A 104 23.64 -3.95 7.61
N CYS A 105 24.86 -3.44 7.44
CA CYS A 105 26.12 -4.05 7.84
C CYS A 105 26.10 -4.54 9.31
N GLU A 106 25.71 -3.68 10.25
CA GLU A 106 25.71 -4.01 11.67
C GLU A 106 24.69 -5.11 12.03
N ARG A 107 23.59 -5.19 11.30
CA ARG A 107 22.60 -6.26 11.48
C ARG A 107 23.15 -7.60 10.97
N TRP A 108 23.80 -7.57 9.81
CA TRP A 108 24.47 -8.74 9.26
C TRP A 108 25.66 -9.22 10.11
N LYS A 109 26.48 -8.31 10.64
CA LYS A 109 27.56 -8.66 11.58
C LYS A 109 27.02 -9.36 12.83
N ARG A 110 25.91 -8.85 13.37
CA ARG A 110 25.23 -9.49 14.52
C ARG A 110 24.70 -10.88 14.15
N LEU A 111 24.00 -11.01 13.02
CA LEU A 111 23.48 -12.28 12.55
C LEU A 111 24.61 -13.31 12.29
N ALA A 112 25.70 -12.91 11.66
CA ALA A 112 26.84 -13.77 11.36
C ALA A 112 27.43 -14.45 12.61
N ARG A 113 27.50 -13.72 13.76
CA ARG A 113 27.97 -14.29 15.04
C ARG A 113 27.10 -15.47 15.50
N HIS A 114 25.77 -15.41 15.24
CA HIS A 114 24.83 -16.46 15.61
C HIS A 114 24.80 -17.61 14.59
N LEU A 115 25.09 -17.35 13.32
CA LEU A 115 25.13 -18.36 12.27
C LEU A 115 26.39 -19.22 12.30
N ARG A 116 27.51 -18.69 12.79
CA ARG A 116 28.83 -19.35 12.83
C ARG A 116 29.26 -19.87 11.43
N PRO A 117 29.39 -18.98 10.42
CA PRO A 117 29.63 -19.40 9.02
C PRO A 117 30.88 -20.24 8.85
N GLY A 118 31.92 -20.05 9.65
CA GLY A 118 33.15 -20.84 9.61
C GLY A 118 32.92 -22.35 9.83
N ASP A 119 32.00 -22.73 10.71
CA ASP A 119 31.67 -24.15 10.98
C ASP A 119 31.03 -24.84 9.77
N TYR A 120 30.53 -24.07 8.81
CA TYR A 120 29.77 -24.53 7.65
C TYR A 120 30.40 -24.13 6.31
N ALA A 121 31.61 -23.55 6.29
CA ALA A 121 32.23 -22.99 5.08
C ALA A 121 32.43 -24.03 3.96
N ARG A 122 32.69 -25.29 4.30
CA ARG A 122 32.79 -26.38 3.29
C ARG A 122 31.47 -26.72 2.65
N ARG A 123 30.35 -26.55 3.39
CA ARG A 123 29.01 -26.91 2.93
C ARG A 123 28.33 -25.75 2.22
N PHE A 124 28.54 -24.51 2.68
CA PHE A 124 27.95 -23.30 2.18
C PHE A 124 29.02 -22.24 1.93
N PRO A 125 29.90 -22.46 0.91
CA PRO A 125 31.08 -21.64 0.70
C PRO A 125 30.76 -20.18 0.33
N ARG A 126 29.68 -19.94 -0.48
CA ARG A 126 29.31 -18.60 -0.90
C ARG A 126 28.73 -17.80 0.28
N ALA A 127 27.86 -18.41 1.07
CA ALA A 127 27.33 -17.78 2.28
C ALA A 127 28.43 -17.41 3.27
N ALA A 128 29.42 -18.29 3.45
CA ALA A 128 30.55 -18.04 4.33
C ALA A 128 31.40 -16.87 3.82
N ALA A 129 31.68 -16.83 2.51
CA ALA A 129 32.44 -15.75 1.87
C ALA A 129 31.75 -14.40 2.00
N LEU A 130 30.45 -14.31 1.69
CA LEU A 130 29.63 -13.09 1.82
C LEU A 130 29.62 -12.57 3.26
N LEU A 131 29.36 -13.44 4.23
CA LEU A 131 29.36 -13.05 5.65
C LEU A 131 30.72 -12.60 6.15
N HIS A 132 31.80 -13.21 5.66
CA HIS A 132 33.17 -12.81 5.96
C HIS A 132 33.47 -11.43 5.37
N GLN A 133 33.14 -11.20 4.09
CA GLN A 133 33.33 -9.92 3.39
C GLN A 133 32.64 -8.77 4.13
N VAL A 134 31.37 -8.95 4.54
CA VAL A 134 30.65 -7.93 5.31
C VAL A 134 31.25 -7.72 6.71
N ALA A 135 31.74 -8.77 7.36
CA ALA A 135 32.38 -8.67 8.66
C ALA A 135 33.69 -7.86 8.61
N SER A 136 34.48 -8.03 7.50
CA SER A 136 35.74 -7.30 7.28
C SER A 136 35.58 -5.87 6.79
N GLY A 137 34.34 -5.43 6.49
CA GLY A 137 34.08 -4.09 5.98
C GLY A 137 34.41 -3.88 4.51
N GLY A 138 34.74 -4.94 3.75
CA GLY A 138 34.99 -4.91 2.32
C GLY A 138 33.70 -4.93 1.51
N ALA A 139 33.09 -3.76 1.24
CA ALA A 139 32.04 -3.67 0.23
C ALA A 139 32.69 -3.35 -1.12
N GLU A 140 32.60 -4.26 -2.08
CA GLU A 140 32.88 -3.94 -3.48
C GLU A 140 31.71 -3.13 -4.05
N GLU A 141 32.02 -2.20 -4.96
CA GLU A 141 31.01 -1.45 -5.69
C GLU A 141 30.18 -2.40 -6.56
N GLY A 142 28.89 -2.43 -6.31
CA GLY A 142 27.93 -3.22 -7.04
C GLY A 142 27.09 -2.37 -8.01
N PHE A 143 26.01 -2.98 -8.49
CA PHE A 143 25.10 -2.34 -9.45
C PHE A 143 24.62 -0.97 -8.99
N THR A 144 24.24 -0.80 -7.72
CA THR A 144 23.67 0.46 -7.25
C THR A 144 24.71 1.56 -7.23
N SER A 145 25.92 1.28 -6.75
CA SER A 145 27.03 2.24 -6.76
C SER A 145 27.35 2.71 -8.18
N HIS A 146 27.50 1.77 -9.11
CA HIS A 146 27.74 2.11 -10.52
C HIS A 146 26.58 2.90 -11.14
N LEU A 147 25.32 2.56 -10.81
CA LEU A 147 24.15 3.28 -11.30
C LEU A 147 24.11 4.73 -10.76
N GLU A 148 24.29 4.91 -9.44
CA GLU A 148 24.29 6.24 -8.84
C GLU A 148 25.47 7.10 -9.37
N GLU A 149 26.62 6.50 -9.61
CA GLU A 149 27.76 7.19 -10.24
C GLU A 149 27.43 7.64 -11.67
N ALA A 150 26.83 6.76 -12.51
CA ALA A 150 26.41 7.10 -13.85
C ALA A 150 25.35 8.24 -13.86
N LEU A 151 24.37 8.16 -12.95
CA LEU A 151 23.33 9.19 -12.80
C LEU A 151 23.94 10.53 -12.33
N ALA A 152 24.85 10.51 -11.35
CA ALA A 152 25.53 11.71 -10.85
C ALA A 152 26.37 12.41 -11.95
N ARG A 153 27.02 11.62 -12.82
CA ARG A 153 27.76 12.10 -13.98
C ARG A 153 26.88 12.48 -15.17
N ARG A 154 25.57 12.27 -15.08
CA ARG A 154 24.59 12.42 -16.17
C ARG A 154 24.94 11.56 -17.40
N ASP A 155 25.59 10.43 -17.17
CA ASP A 155 25.85 9.43 -18.22
C ASP A 155 24.57 8.59 -18.45
N VAL A 156 23.68 9.14 -19.28
CA VAL A 156 22.39 8.52 -19.62
C VAL A 156 22.61 7.15 -20.28
N GLU A 157 23.59 7.02 -21.17
CA GLU A 157 23.85 5.76 -21.87
C GLU A 157 24.42 4.69 -20.93
N GLY A 158 25.31 5.08 -20.02
CA GLY A 158 25.84 4.19 -18.99
C GLY A 158 24.75 3.72 -18.03
N ALA A 159 23.92 4.65 -17.54
CA ALA A 159 22.78 4.34 -16.69
C ALA A 159 21.74 3.45 -17.41
N LEU A 160 21.47 3.71 -18.70
CA LEU A 160 20.55 2.92 -19.51
C LEU A 160 21.00 1.47 -19.66
N ARG A 161 22.27 1.24 -19.97
CA ARG A 161 22.85 -0.12 -20.05
C ARG A 161 22.69 -0.88 -18.73
N LEU A 162 22.96 -0.24 -17.59
CA LEU A 162 22.79 -0.84 -16.27
C LEU A 162 21.32 -1.15 -15.98
N LEU A 163 20.45 -0.17 -16.18
CA LEU A 163 19.01 -0.29 -15.88
C LEU A 163 18.32 -1.36 -16.73
N SER A 164 18.73 -1.54 -17.99
CA SER A 164 18.19 -2.59 -18.87
C SER A 164 18.38 -4.00 -18.33
N THR A 165 19.36 -4.21 -17.46
CA THR A 165 19.58 -5.51 -16.80
C THR A 165 18.66 -5.76 -15.62
N ARG A 166 17.97 -4.69 -15.12
CA ARG A 166 17.07 -4.75 -13.96
C ARG A 166 15.76 -3.99 -14.21
N PRO A 167 14.83 -4.58 -14.96
CA PRO A 167 13.59 -3.92 -15.41
C PRO A 167 12.79 -3.26 -14.30
N GLY A 168 12.68 -3.87 -13.12
CA GLY A 168 11.98 -3.28 -11.98
C GLY A 168 12.64 -2.02 -11.42
N VAL A 169 13.98 -1.97 -11.42
CA VAL A 169 14.73 -0.76 -11.04
C VAL A 169 14.62 0.30 -12.12
N PHE A 170 14.71 -0.10 -13.40
CA PHE A 170 14.53 0.80 -14.54
C PHE A 170 13.18 1.52 -14.46
N ALA A 171 12.10 0.76 -14.26
CA ALA A 171 10.75 1.31 -14.10
C ALA A 171 10.68 2.40 -13.03
N ARG A 172 11.27 2.17 -11.86
CA ARG A 172 11.27 3.13 -10.75
C ARG A 172 12.15 4.36 -11.00
N ARG A 173 13.21 4.22 -11.79
CA ARG A 173 14.16 5.30 -12.17
C ARG A 173 13.85 5.96 -13.51
N LEU A 174 12.80 5.51 -14.22
CA LEU A 174 12.47 5.97 -15.59
C LEU A 174 12.30 7.48 -15.67
N ASN A 175 11.48 8.07 -14.77
CA ASN A 175 11.30 9.52 -14.77
C ASN A 175 12.62 10.29 -14.50
N HIS A 176 13.44 9.78 -13.58
CA HIS A 176 14.75 10.40 -13.30
C HIS A 176 15.63 10.36 -14.54
N LEU A 177 15.73 9.21 -15.21
CA LEU A 177 16.55 9.08 -16.41
C LEU A 177 16.05 9.98 -17.57
N LEU A 178 14.72 10.05 -17.78
CA LEU A 178 14.13 10.95 -18.79
C LEU A 178 14.42 12.44 -18.51
N ARG A 179 14.49 12.82 -17.24
CA ARG A 179 14.86 14.21 -16.84
C ARG A 179 16.34 14.53 -17.09
N LEU A 180 17.21 13.53 -17.10
CA LEU A 180 18.64 13.72 -17.40
C LEU A 180 18.93 13.82 -18.90
N CYS A 181 18.01 13.36 -19.77
CA CYS A 181 18.15 13.44 -21.21
C CYS A 181 18.23 14.90 -21.69
N VAL A 182 19.22 15.21 -22.49
CA VAL A 182 19.47 16.56 -22.99
C VAL A 182 18.60 16.90 -24.23
N ASP A 183 18.21 15.89 -24.99
CA ASP A 183 17.43 16.02 -26.22
C ASP A 183 16.33 14.95 -26.35
N GLU A 184 15.47 15.10 -27.34
CA GLU A 184 14.35 14.20 -27.58
C GLU A 184 14.84 12.83 -28.08
N ALA A 185 15.88 12.77 -28.87
CA ALA A 185 16.46 11.52 -29.38
C ALA A 185 16.97 10.61 -28.20
N ALA A 186 17.55 11.22 -27.18
CA ALA A 186 17.94 10.49 -25.96
C ALA A 186 16.71 9.98 -25.21
N ARG A 187 15.63 10.78 -25.11
CA ARG A 187 14.36 10.35 -24.48
C ARG A 187 13.72 9.19 -25.24
N GLU A 188 13.68 9.28 -26.57
CA GLU A 188 13.14 8.21 -27.41
C GLU A 188 13.89 6.90 -27.21
N ARG A 189 15.25 6.94 -27.15
CA ARG A 189 16.06 5.74 -26.86
C ARG A 189 15.75 5.15 -25.48
N VAL A 190 15.62 6.00 -24.46
CA VAL A 190 15.26 5.55 -23.10
C VAL A 190 13.89 4.89 -23.09
N VAL A 191 12.89 5.48 -23.76
CA VAL A 191 11.53 4.93 -23.86
C VAL A 191 11.52 3.62 -24.64
N ALA A 192 12.24 3.55 -25.78
CA ALA A 192 12.34 2.34 -26.59
C ALA A 192 12.96 1.17 -25.80
N GLU A 193 14.05 1.45 -25.06
CA GLU A 193 14.69 0.42 -24.24
C GLU A 193 13.82 0.02 -23.04
N PHE A 194 13.10 0.97 -22.42
CA PHE A 194 12.11 0.65 -21.41
C PHE A 194 10.99 -0.25 -21.98
N ALA A 195 10.45 0.08 -23.15
CA ALA A 195 9.39 -0.71 -23.79
C ALA A 195 9.84 -2.17 -24.03
N ARG A 196 11.11 -2.38 -24.38
CA ARG A 196 11.68 -3.73 -24.57
C ARG A 196 11.64 -4.58 -23.27
N VAL A 197 11.89 -3.96 -22.11
CA VAL A 197 11.97 -4.66 -20.82
C VAL A 197 10.69 -4.57 -19.98
N ALA A 198 9.75 -3.70 -20.33
CA ALA A 198 8.50 -3.48 -19.61
C ALA A 198 7.66 -4.77 -19.42
N PRO A 199 7.60 -5.75 -20.35
CA PRO A 199 6.82 -6.97 -20.16
C PRO A 199 7.17 -7.78 -18.90
N VAL A 200 8.38 -7.68 -18.38
CA VAL A 200 8.80 -8.39 -17.16
C VAL A 200 8.73 -7.54 -15.88
N VAL A 201 8.31 -6.27 -15.98
CA VAL A 201 8.08 -5.40 -14.82
C VAL A 201 6.80 -5.81 -14.12
N SER A 202 6.76 -5.83 -12.79
CA SER A 202 5.57 -6.25 -12.04
C SER A 202 4.32 -5.42 -12.35
N LEU A 203 3.14 -6.04 -12.33
CA LEU A 203 1.86 -5.37 -12.63
C LEU A 203 1.62 -4.10 -11.79
N PRO A 204 1.82 -4.12 -10.45
CA PRO A 204 1.62 -2.92 -9.65
C PRO A 204 2.54 -1.76 -10.05
N VAL A 205 3.77 -2.05 -10.48
CA VAL A 205 4.71 -1.01 -10.94
C VAL A 205 4.29 -0.46 -12.29
N LEU A 206 3.82 -1.29 -13.23
CA LEU A 206 3.31 -0.83 -14.52
C LEU A 206 2.08 0.08 -14.36
N VAL A 207 1.12 -0.32 -13.53
CA VAL A 207 -0.07 0.51 -13.24
C VAL A 207 0.35 1.85 -12.63
N ARG A 208 1.29 1.86 -11.69
CA ARG A 208 1.83 3.11 -11.11
C ARG A 208 2.54 4.00 -12.11
N LEU A 209 3.27 3.43 -13.06
CA LEU A 209 3.87 4.19 -14.15
C LEU A 209 2.80 4.80 -15.06
N TRP A 210 1.77 4.02 -15.42
CA TRP A 210 0.65 4.52 -16.20
C TRP A 210 -0.02 5.70 -15.50
N GLU A 211 -0.37 5.55 -14.23
CA GLU A 211 -0.96 6.62 -13.40
C GLU A 211 -0.07 7.86 -13.35
N TYR A 212 1.22 7.65 -13.10
CA TYR A 212 2.18 8.74 -13.01
C TYR A 212 2.33 9.51 -14.33
N PHE A 213 2.55 8.80 -15.44
CA PHE A 213 2.79 9.43 -16.74
C PHE A 213 1.51 9.96 -17.40
N SER A 214 0.34 9.53 -16.96
CA SER A 214 -0.97 10.08 -17.36
C SER A 214 -1.42 11.27 -16.51
N SER A 215 -0.82 11.50 -15.34
CA SER A 215 -1.22 12.58 -14.42
C SER A 215 -0.73 13.96 -14.89
N PRO A 216 -1.41 15.06 -14.54
CA PRO A 216 -1.02 16.41 -14.91
C PRO A 216 0.31 16.83 -14.29
N GLY A 217 0.84 17.96 -14.74
CA GLY A 217 2.04 18.59 -14.22
C GLY A 217 1.83 19.32 -12.89
N PRO A 218 2.90 19.96 -12.35
CA PRO A 218 2.86 20.61 -11.04
C PRO A 218 1.97 21.86 -11.00
N ASP A 219 1.58 22.42 -12.13
CA ASP A 219 0.65 23.56 -12.17
C ASP A 219 -0.75 23.16 -11.67
N ALA A 220 -1.21 21.94 -12.04
CA ALA A 220 -2.46 21.37 -11.56
C ALA A 220 -2.25 20.48 -10.31
N LEU A 221 -1.09 19.83 -10.19
CA LEU A 221 -0.78 18.92 -9.09
C LEU A 221 0.58 19.26 -8.46
N PRO A 222 0.65 20.30 -7.61
CA PRO A 222 1.92 20.77 -7.05
C PRO A 222 2.55 19.82 -6.04
N TRP A 223 1.76 18.94 -5.45
CA TRP A 223 2.19 17.96 -4.46
C TRP A 223 1.87 16.54 -4.90
N ARG A 224 2.67 15.61 -4.44
CA ARG A 224 2.42 14.17 -4.61
C ARG A 224 2.35 13.49 -3.26
N VAL A 225 1.40 12.58 -3.13
CA VAL A 225 1.33 11.68 -1.98
C VAL A 225 2.21 10.47 -2.25
N VAL A 226 3.21 10.26 -1.41
CA VAL A 226 4.05 9.06 -1.44
C VAL A 226 3.81 8.24 -0.19
N ALA A 227 3.76 6.94 -0.36
CA ALA A 227 3.67 6.03 0.75
C ALA A 227 5.07 5.58 1.16
N ILE A 228 5.37 5.69 2.44
CA ILE A 228 6.62 5.29 3.04
C ILE A 228 6.33 4.14 3.99
N LYS A 229 6.98 2.99 3.77
CA LYS A 229 6.92 1.89 4.72
C LYS A 229 7.62 2.30 6.02
N ALA A 230 6.97 2.07 7.14
CA ALA A 230 7.52 2.24 8.48
C ALA A 230 7.39 0.94 9.26
N ALA A 231 8.03 0.82 10.41
CA ALA A 231 7.96 -0.35 11.28
C ALA A 231 6.51 -0.71 11.65
N THR A 232 5.71 0.30 11.90
CA THR A 232 4.31 0.18 12.35
C THR A 232 3.31 0.19 11.20
N GLY A 233 3.76 0.15 9.93
CA GLY A 233 2.88 0.15 8.76
C GLY A 233 3.27 1.18 7.70
N THR A 234 2.31 1.58 6.86
CA THR A 234 2.55 2.55 5.79
C THR A 234 2.17 3.96 6.28
N LYS A 235 3.12 4.88 6.23
CA LYS A 235 2.88 6.32 6.43
C LYS A 235 2.79 7.01 5.07
N THR A 236 2.09 8.12 4.98
CA THR A 236 2.07 8.96 3.79
C THR A 236 2.87 10.23 4.03
N ALA A 237 3.57 10.67 3.01
CA ALA A 237 4.25 11.96 2.99
C ALA A 237 3.86 12.75 1.74
N LEU A 238 3.81 14.07 1.88
CA LEU A 238 3.65 14.99 0.77
C LEU A 238 5.04 15.44 0.33
N ILE A 239 5.33 15.26 -0.94
CA ILE A 239 6.54 15.77 -1.57
C ILE A 239 6.18 16.72 -2.71
N PRO A 240 6.96 17.76 -2.97
CA PRO A 240 6.74 18.62 -4.13
C PRO A 240 6.73 17.80 -5.42
N SER A 241 5.80 18.13 -6.31
CA SER A 241 5.77 17.50 -7.64
C SER A 241 6.92 18.01 -8.48
N THR A 242 7.82 17.12 -8.86
CA THR A 242 8.91 17.42 -9.79
C THR A 242 8.58 16.98 -11.22
N ARG A 243 7.33 16.55 -11.43
CA ARG A 243 6.86 16.07 -12.71
C ARG A 243 6.85 17.21 -13.74
N ARG A 244 7.40 16.95 -14.92
CA ARG A 244 7.34 17.83 -16.07
C ARG A 244 6.79 17.04 -17.25
N PRO A 245 5.46 17.11 -17.50
CA PRO A 245 4.86 16.43 -18.63
C PRO A 245 5.54 16.83 -19.94
N GLY A 246 5.71 15.86 -20.82
CA GLY A 246 6.37 16.07 -22.09
C GLY A 246 5.97 15.02 -23.14
N PRO A 247 6.46 15.14 -24.38
CA PRO A 247 6.11 14.22 -25.47
C PRO A 247 6.40 12.74 -25.15
N ALA A 248 7.46 12.47 -24.37
CA ALA A 248 7.84 11.12 -23.95
C ALA A 248 6.78 10.44 -23.08
N ASP A 249 5.94 11.20 -22.35
CA ASP A 249 4.95 10.65 -21.42
C ASP A 249 3.93 9.74 -22.12
N ALA A 250 3.37 10.21 -23.23
CA ALA A 250 2.44 9.42 -24.02
C ALA A 250 3.09 8.15 -24.60
N ALA A 251 4.38 8.20 -24.91
CA ALA A 251 5.14 7.04 -25.38
C ALA A 251 5.38 6.02 -24.24
N VAL A 252 5.65 6.49 -23.01
CA VAL A 252 5.74 5.62 -21.84
C VAL A 252 4.39 4.96 -21.53
N VAL A 253 3.29 5.72 -21.56
CA VAL A 253 1.94 5.18 -21.35
C VAL A 253 1.64 4.07 -22.36
N ARG A 254 1.90 4.30 -23.66
CA ARG A 254 1.74 3.27 -24.69
C ARG A 254 2.62 2.04 -24.44
N ALA A 255 3.87 2.24 -24.04
CA ALA A 255 4.79 1.14 -23.73
C ALA A 255 4.28 0.28 -22.54
N VAL A 256 3.72 0.94 -21.53
CA VAL A 256 3.10 0.25 -20.37
C VAL A 256 1.87 -0.55 -20.81
N GLU A 257 0.95 0.06 -21.58
CA GLU A 257 -0.24 -0.63 -22.06
C GLU A 257 0.12 -1.82 -22.95
N GLU A 258 1.10 -1.68 -23.83
CA GLU A 258 1.57 -2.78 -24.67
C GLU A 258 2.19 -3.90 -23.82
N ALA A 259 2.97 -3.56 -22.79
CA ALA A 259 3.50 -4.54 -21.86
C ALA A 259 2.40 -5.28 -21.07
N LEU A 260 1.29 -4.60 -20.77
CA LEU A 260 0.10 -5.21 -20.17
C LEU A 260 -0.63 -6.14 -21.14
N ARG A 261 -0.82 -5.72 -22.41
CA ARG A 261 -1.44 -6.55 -23.46
C ARG A 261 -0.65 -7.83 -23.73
N GLN A 262 0.66 -7.79 -23.67
CA GLN A 262 1.51 -8.98 -23.83
C GLN A 262 1.32 -10.01 -22.72
N ARG A 263 0.69 -9.63 -21.61
CA ARG A 263 0.44 -10.55 -20.47
C ARG A 263 -0.79 -11.42 -20.61
N LYS A 264 -1.74 -11.04 -21.45
CA LYS A 264 -3.02 -11.71 -21.74
C LYS A 264 -3.33 -12.94 -20.88
N ARG A 265 -4.17 -12.79 -19.86
CA ARG A 265 -4.40 -13.84 -18.85
C ARG A 265 -5.85 -14.20 -18.63
N LEU A 266 -6.72 -13.31 -19.10
CA LEU A 266 -8.13 -13.38 -18.76
C LEU A 266 -8.95 -14.11 -19.84
N GLY A 267 -8.32 -14.46 -20.98
CA GLY A 267 -9.03 -15.05 -22.11
C GLY A 267 -10.02 -14.06 -22.72
N ARG A 268 -11.14 -14.55 -23.24
CA ARG A 268 -12.25 -13.74 -23.74
C ARG A 268 -13.12 -13.33 -22.55
N ILE A 269 -13.34 -12.03 -22.36
CA ILE A 269 -14.09 -11.48 -21.22
C ILE A 269 -15.28 -10.65 -21.67
N ALA A 270 -16.33 -10.59 -20.85
CA ALA A 270 -17.36 -9.56 -20.89
C ALA A 270 -17.24 -8.67 -19.66
N VAL A 271 -17.34 -7.35 -19.84
CA VAL A 271 -17.28 -6.38 -18.74
C VAL A 271 -18.52 -5.50 -18.78
N ASP A 272 -19.32 -5.53 -17.73
CA ASP A 272 -20.41 -4.58 -17.53
C ASP A 272 -19.82 -3.19 -17.24
N GLN A 273 -19.77 -2.36 -18.28
CA GLN A 273 -19.17 -1.03 -18.20
C GLN A 273 -19.87 -0.14 -17.17
N GLY A 274 -21.20 -0.26 -17.04
CA GLY A 274 -21.98 0.54 -16.07
C GLY A 274 -21.67 0.15 -14.64
N MET A 275 -21.56 -1.15 -14.34
CA MET A 275 -21.24 -1.65 -13.02
C MET A 275 -19.77 -1.34 -12.63
N TYR A 276 -18.86 -1.34 -13.60
CA TYR A 276 -17.43 -1.07 -13.40
C TYR A 276 -17.07 0.42 -13.50
N GLU A 277 -18.06 1.28 -13.84
CA GLU A 277 -17.84 2.73 -13.91
C GLU A 277 -17.34 3.27 -12.56
N GLY A 278 -16.29 4.06 -12.60
CA GLY A 278 -15.70 4.70 -11.44
C GLY A 278 -14.78 3.81 -10.61
N TYR A 279 -14.74 2.50 -10.83
CA TYR A 279 -13.80 1.62 -10.13
C TYR A 279 -12.39 1.75 -10.69
N THR A 280 -11.40 1.82 -9.79
CA THR A 280 -9.97 1.89 -10.12
C THR A 280 -9.28 0.56 -9.90
N ALA A 281 -8.15 0.34 -10.58
CA ALA A 281 -7.34 -0.85 -10.43
C ALA A 281 -6.90 -1.03 -8.96
N PRO A 282 -7.18 -2.18 -8.32
CA PRO A 282 -6.93 -2.40 -6.89
C PRO A 282 -5.48 -2.78 -6.57
N VAL A 283 -4.53 -2.43 -7.44
CA VAL A 283 -3.10 -2.74 -7.31
C VAL A 283 -2.33 -1.67 -6.53
N GLY A 284 -3.02 -0.63 -6.08
CA GLY A 284 -2.47 0.43 -5.25
C GLY A 284 -2.28 0.02 -3.79
N LEU A 285 -1.78 0.96 -2.99
CA LEU A 285 -1.82 0.85 -1.55
C LEU A 285 -3.29 0.94 -1.11
N HIS A 286 -3.81 -0.13 -0.59
CA HIS A 286 -5.08 -0.18 0.12
C HIS A 286 -4.81 -0.62 1.55
N SER A 287 -5.68 -0.27 2.47
CA SER A 287 -5.65 -0.88 3.80
C SER A 287 -5.96 -2.37 3.65
N ALA A 288 -5.40 -3.20 4.51
CA ALA A 288 -5.73 -4.62 4.58
C ALA A 288 -7.13 -4.86 5.19
N SER A 289 -8.02 -3.89 5.03
CA SER A 289 -9.35 -3.91 5.62
C SER A 289 -10.18 -5.07 5.07
N PRO A 290 -10.67 -5.98 5.90
CA PRO A 290 -11.57 -7.05 5.50
C PRO A 290 -13.02 -6.55 5.32
N GLY A 291 -13.21 -5.42 4.67
CA GLY A 291 -14.54 -4.86 4.41
C GLY A 291 -15.40 -5.77 3.52
N MET A 292 -16.71 -5.69 3.67
CA MET A 292 -17.66 -6.43 2.81
C MET A 292 -17.56 -6.03 1.34
N ARG A 293 -17.14 -4.81 1.07
CA ARG A 293 -16.85 -4.27 -0.25
C ARG A 293 -15.57 -3.46 -0.18
N THR A 294 -14.53 -3.91 -0.85
CA THR A 294 -13.28 -3.19 -0.95
C THR A 294 -13.16 -2.57 -2.34
N ALA A 295 -12.49 -1.43 -2.43
CA ALA A 295 -12.30 -0.71 -3.69
C ALA A 295 -10.89 -0.17 -3.79
N GLY A 296 -10.39 0.00 -5.00
CA GLY A 296 -9.12 0.70 -5.24
C GLY A 296 -9.25 2.16 -4.81
N ARG A 297 -8.16 2.73 -4.28
CA ARG A 297 -8.14 4.17 -3.93
C ARG A 297 -8.44 5.04 -5.14
N GLY A 298 -9.33 6.02 -4.97
CA GLY A 298 -9.83 6.88 -6.03
C GLY A 298 -11.08 6.34 -6.74
N THR A 299 -11.60 5.17 -6.35
CA THR A 299 -12.90 4.66 -6.83
C THR A 299 -14.01 5.65 -6.51
N ARG A 300 -14.83 5.97 -7.50
CA ARG A 300 -15.93 6.94 -7.42
C ARG A 300 -17.26 6.22 -7.53
N LEU A 301 -17.95 6.05 -6.42
CA LEU A 301 -19.23 5.36 -6.34
C LEU A 301 -20.39 6.38 -6.40
N PRO A 302 -21.50 6.07 -7.10
CA PRO A 302 -22.65 6.95 -7.08
C PRO A 302 -23.21 7.06 -5.66
N LEU A 303 -23.57 8.26 -5.24
CA LEU A 303 -24.38 8.44 -4.03
C LEU A 303 -25.80 7.94 -4.31
N PRO A 304 -26.45 7.28 -3.36
CA PRO A 304 -27.85 6.88 -3.50
C PRO A 304 -28.76 8.12 -3.57
N GLU A 305 -29.99 7.89 -3.98
CA GLU A 305 -31.03 8.89 -3.87
C GLU A 305 -31.24 9.23 -2.40
N GLY A 306 -31.32 10.51 -2.09
CA GLY A 306 -31.50 11.04 -0.75
C GLY A 306 -30.97 12.47 -0.63
N GLU A 307 -31.51 13.21 0.33
CA GLU A 307 -31.14 14.61 0.59
C GLU A 307 -29.97 14.71 1.57
N THR A 308 -29.82 13.69 2.42
CA THR A 308 -28.83 13.68 3.50
C THR A 308 -27.96 12.42 3.43
N ILE A 309 -26.65 12.60 3.56
CA ILE A 309 -25.68 11.54 3.75
C ILE A 309 -25.18 11.59 5.18
N ARG A 310 -25.22 10.47 5.86
CA ARG A 310 -24.64 10.29 7.19
C ARG A 310 -23.29 9.65 7.06
N PHE A 311 -22.23 10.34 7.47
CA PHE A 311 -20.98 9.69 7.86
C PHE A 311 -21.14 9.10 9.26
N PHE A 312 -20.61 7.91 9.48
CA PHE A 312 -20.59 7.30 10.81
C PHE A 312 -19.21 6.67 11.10
N LEU A 313 -18.85 6.69 12.37
CA LEU A 313 -17.71 6.01 12.96
C LEU A 313 -18.24 5.13 14.08
N HIS A 314 -17.79 3.89 14.12
CA HIS A 314 -18.07 2.98 15.24
C HIS A 314 -16.76 2.41 15.78
N TRP A 315 -16.70 2.27 17.10
CA TRP A 315 -15.56 1.64 17.76
C TRP A 315 -15.98 1.00 19.09
N ARG A 316 -15.06 0.22 19.69
CA ARG A 316 -15.21 -0.33 21.04
C ARG A 316 -13.91 -0.11 21.82
N ASP A 317 -14.03 0.11 23.14
CA ASP A 317 -12.89 0.21 24.05
C ASP A 317 -12.05 -1.07 24.04
N LEU A 318 -10.79 -0.98 24.45
CA LEU A 318 -9.92 -2.13 24.55
C LEU A 318 -10.44 -3.09 25.64
N PRO A 319 -10.34 -4.42 25.44
CA PRO A 319 -10.71 -5.35 26.48
C PRO A 319 -9.78 -5.19 27.72
N GLU A 320 -10.35 -5.28 28.91
CA GLU A 320 -9.55 -5.35 30.14
C GLU A 320 -8.55 -6.50 30.04
N ALA A 321 -7.31 -6.23 30.41
CA ALA A 321 -6.30 -7.28 30.45
C ALA A 321 -6.73 -8.34 31.48
N PRO A 322 -6.69 -9.64 31.14
CA PRO A 322 -7.01 -10.69 32.11
C PRO A 322 -6.11 -10.53 33.34
N PRO A 323 -6.66 -10.68 34.55
CA PRO A 323 -5.89 -10.57 35.78
C PRO A 323 -4.67 -11.51 35.69
N LYS A 324 -3.47 -10.97 35.81
CA LYS A 324 -2.24 -11.77 35.79
C LYS A 324 -2.32 -12.76 36.94
N ALA A 325 -2.21 -14.04 36.63
CA ALA A 325 -2.02 -15.08 37.67
C ALA A 325 -0.81 -14.66 38.50
N LEU A 326 -1.03 -14.55 39.82
CA LEU A 326 -0.03 -14.23 40.83
C LEU A 326 1.10 -15.29 40.78
N GLY A 327 2.16 -14.99 40.02
CA GLY A 327 3.42 -15.73 40.11
C GLY A 327 4.28 -15.19 41.24
N PRO A 328 5.22 -15.97 41.82
CA PRO A 328 6.00 -15.59 42.99
C PRO A 328 7.07 -14.52 42.77
N ALA A 329 7.14 -13.87 41.63
CA ALA A 329 7.98 -12.70 41.37
C ALA A 329 7.12 -11.44 41.49
N GLY A 330 7.47 -10.56 42.42
CA GLY A 330 6.72 -9.40 42.86
C GLY A 330 6.23 -8.45 41.72
N PRO A 331 5.46 -7.41 42.08
CA PRO A 331 4.76 -6.57 41.10
C PRO A 331 5.76 -5.83 40.23
N ALA A 332 6.05 -6.36 39.04
CA ALA A 332 6.47 -5.52 37.93
C ALA A 332 5.25 -4.64 37.64
N ALA A 333 5.42 -3.33 37.73
CA ALA A 333 4.40 -2.36 37.43
C ALA A 333 3.72 -2.76 36.10
N ALA A 334 2.47 -3.23 36.17
CA ALA A 334 1.60 -3.21 35.02
C ALA A 334 1.46 -1.72 34.70
N GLU A 335 1.99 -1.27 33.57
CA GLU A 335 1.58 0.00 33.01
C GLU A 335 0.05 -0.09 32.92
N ASP A 336 -0.61 0.80 33.66
CA ASP A 336 -2.07 0.94 33.68
C ASP A 336 -2.44 1.48 32.28
N ARG A 337 -2.58 0.54 31.35
CA ARG A 337 -2.91 0.88 29.96
C ARG A 337 -4.36 1.34 30.01
N ASP A 338 -4.57 2.61 29.74
CA ASP A 338 -5.93 3.15 29.60
C ASP A 338 -6.65 2.31 28.54
N THR A 339 -7.70 1.60 28.94
CA THR A 339 -8.50 0.77 28.03
C THR A 339 -9.55 1.58 27.30
N ARG A 340 -9.77 2.81 27.75
CA ARG A 340 -10.72 3.73 27.15
C ARG A 340 -10.20 4.22 25.81
N VAL A 341 -11.02 4.11 24.79
CA VAL A 341 -10.73 4.58 23.44
C VAL A 341 -11.62 5.76 23.09
N ASP A 342 -10.97 6.85 22.74
CA ASP A 342 -11.58 8.11 22.36
C ASP A 342 -11.24 8.40 20.89
N LEU A 343 -12.23 8.25 19.99
CA LEU A 343 -12.10 8.48 18.57
C LEU A 343 -13.03 9.59 18.10
N ASP A 344 -12.46 10.63 17.54
CA ASP A 344 -13.17 11.79 16.99
C ASP A 344 -13.52 11.59 15.51
N LEU A 345 -14.78 11.80 15.16
CA LEU A 345 -15.26 11.93 13.79
C LEU A 345 -15.31 13.41 13.39
N SER A 346 -14.82 13.74 12.21
CA SER A 346 -14.94 15.09 11.66
C SER A 346 -15.31 15.06 10.17
N ALA A 347 -15.97 16.12 9.69
CA ALA A 347 -16.24 16.39 8.30
C ALA A 347 -15.60 17.73 7.91
N PHE A 348 -14.72 17.71 6.92
CA PHE A 348 -14.02 18.88 6.42
C PHE A 348 -14.58 19.29 5.07
N PHE A 349 -15.23 20.44 5.02
CA PHE A 349 -15.84 21.02 3.83
C PHE A 349 -14.82 21.84 3.06
N VAL A 350 -14.84 21.74 1.74
CA VAL A 350 -13.91 22.43 0.85
C VAL A 350 -14.67 23.01 -0.35
N SER A 351 -14.43 24.29 -0.67
CA SER A 351 -14.97 24.93 -1.88
C SER A 351 -14.30 24.40 -3.14
N GLU A 352 -14.94 24.60 -4.31
CA GLU A 352 -14.42 24.13 -5.60
C GLU A 352 -13.02 24.69 -5.94
N ASP A 353 -12.76 25.94 -5.56
CA ASP A 353 -11.49 26.63 -5.77
C ASP A 353 -10.45 26.40 -4.68
N PHE A 354 -10.77 25.53 -3.69
CA PHE A 354 -9.91 25.21 -2.54
C PHE A 354 -9.54 26.41 -1.64
N THR A 355 -10.21 27.55 -1.78
CA THR A 355 -9.88 28.77 -1.01
C THR A 355 -10.62 28.85 0.32
N ARG A 356 -11.79 28.18 0.44
CA ARG A 356 -12.61 28.17 1.64
C ARG A 356 -12.72 26.77 2.21
N THR A 357 -12.64 26.69 3.54
CA THR A 357 -12.82 25.47 4.29
C THR A 357 -13.68 25.70 5.53
N GLU A 358 -14.46 24.70 5.93
CA GLU A 358 -15.20 24.66 7.18
C GLU A 358 -15.07 23.26 7.78
N GLN A 359 -15.05 23.14 9.09
CA GLN A 359 -14.97 21.84 9.76
C GLN A 359 -16.12 21.66 10.74
N ILE A 360 -16.76 20.49 10.68
CA ILE A 360 -17.72 19.99 11.66
C ILE A 360 -17.00 18.90 12.47
N ALA A 361 -16.90 19.10 13.77
CA ALA A 361 -16.14 18.27 14.69
C ALA A 361 -16.69 18.45 16.12
N TYR A 362 -16.12 17.75 17.11
CA TYR A 362 -16.53 17.82 18.51
C TYR A 362 -16.66 19.26 19.08
N TYR A 363 -15.85 20.21 18.60
CA TYR A 363 -15.84 21.60 19.02
C TYR A 363 -16.76 22.51 18.16
N ASN A 364 -17.23 22.05 17.02
CA ASN A 364 -18.15 22.75 16.11
C ASN A 364 -19.21 21.78 15.59
N LEU A 365 -20.20 21.49 16.42
CA LEU A 365 -21.17 20.43 16.17
C LEU A 365 -22.19 20.73 15.07
N ARG A 366 -22.34 21.98 14.65
CA ARG A 366 -23.45 22.37 13.74
C ARG A 366 -23.05 23.46 12.78
N SER A 367 -23.46 23.28 11.54
CA SER A 367 -23.61 24.33 10.55
C SER A 367 -24.99 24.24 9.92
N THR A 368 -25.29 25.11 8.97
CA THR A 368 -26.55 24.99 8.22
C THR A 368 -26.56 23.78 7.29
N ALA A 369 -25.38 23.28 6.89
CA ALA A 369 -25.22 22.14 5.98
C ALA A 369 -25.00 20.81 6.70
N ALA A 370 -24.60 20.81 7.98
CA ALA A 370 -24.28 19.57 8.67
C ALA A 370 -24.50 19.62 10.18
N VAL A 371 -24.75 18.43 10.76
CA VAL A 371 -24.97 18.24 12.20
C VAL A 371 -24.18 17.03 12.68
N HIS A 372 -23.36 17.21 13.70
CA HIS A 372 -22.63 16.17 14.42
C HIS A 372 -23.44 15.63 15.59
N SER A 373 -23.37 14.32 15.86
CA SER A 373 -24.13 13.66 16.94
C SER A 373 -23.71 14.04 18.35
N GLY A 374 -22.52 14.58 18.51
CA GLY A 374 -21.88 14.86 19.80
C GLY A 374 -20.60 14.05 19.96
N ASP A 375 -19.85 14.36 21.01
CA ASP A 375 -18.54 13.80 21.34
C ASP A 375 -18.68 12.65 22.35
N LEU A 376 -18.27 11.45 21.98
CA LEU A 376 -18.28 10.24 22.80
C LEU A 376 -16.86 9.80 23.14
N THR A 377 -16.42 10.07 24.35
CA THR A 377 -15.03 9.85 24.79
C THR A 377 -14.73 8.45 25.29
N SER A 378 -15.68 7.49 25.21
CA SER A 378 -15.51 6.09 25.67
C SER A 378 -16.59 5.20 25.06
N ALA A 379 -16.25 3.95 24.79
CA ALA A 379 -17.11 2.98 24.11
C ALA A 379 -17.02 1.56 24.71
N PRO A 380 -17.33 1.35 26.03
CA PRO A 380 -17.16 0.04 26.68
C PRO A 380 -18.02 -1.06 26.04
N ASP A 381 -19.24 -0.73 25.61
CA ASP A 381 -20.18 -1.63 24.93
C ASP A 381 -20.26 -1.38 23.43
N GLY A 382 -19.36 -0.56 22.89
CA GLY A 382 -19.39 0.01 21.55
C GLY A 382 -20.14 1.32 21.51
N ALA A 383 -19.60 2.26 20.71
CA ALA A 383 -20.21 3.59 20.49
C ALA A 383 -20.17 3.95 19.00
N ALA A 384 -20.99 4.92 18.62
CA ALA A 384 -20.98 5.46 17.28
C ALA A 384 -21.16 6.97 17.28
N GLU A 385 -20.27 7.66 16.59
CA GLU A 385 -20.48 9.05 16.20
C GLU A 385 -20.96 9.14 14.76
N PHE A 386 -21.71 10.18 14.46
CA PHE A 386 -22.15 10.44 13.09
C PHE A 386 -22.26 11.93 12.78
N ILE A 387 -22.11 12.24 11.48
CA ILE A 387 -22.32 13.58 10.93
C ILE A 387 -23.31 13.46 9.77
N ASP A 388 -24.43 14.14 9.90
CA ASP A 388 -25.42 14.28 8.83
C ASP A 388 -25.09 15.48 7.96
N VAL A 389 -24.94 15.27 6.67
CA VAL A 389 -24.64 16.29 5.66
C VAL A 389 -25.85 16.44 4.74
N THR A 390 -26.47 17.61 4.74
CA THR A 390 -27.56 17.97 3.81
C THR A 390 -26.96 18.45 2.49
N LEU A 391 -27.04 17.61 1.46
CA LEU A 391 -26.32 17.81 0.20
C LEU A 391 -26.70 19.12 -0.50
N ALA A 392 -27.99 19.39 -0.64
CA ALA A 392 -28.50 20.61 -1.31
C ALA A 392 -28.04 21.88 -0.59
N GLU A 393 -28.06 21.86 0.73
CA GLU A 393 -27.64 22.99 1.56
C GLU A 393 -26.14 23.24 1.45
N ALA A 394 -25.33 22.17 1.49
CA ALA A 394 -23.90 22.27 1.33
C ALA A 394 -23.52 22.87 -0.04
N LEU A 395 -24.17 22.41 -1.13
CA LEU A 395 -23.98 22.98 -2.47
C LEU A 395 -24.40 24.46 -2.54
N ARG A 396 -25.54 24.83 -1.93
CA ARG A 396 -26.02 26.22 -1.91
C ARG A 396 -25.04 27.17 -1.22
N GLN A 397 -24.26 26.68 -0.24
CA GLN A 397 -23.20 27.44 0.42
C GLN A 397 -21.89 27.50 -0.38
N GLY A 398 -21.82 26.81 -1.52
CA GLY A 398 -20.64 26.77 -2.39
C GLY A 398 -19.59 25.75 -1.96
N TRP A 399 -19.98 24.75 -1.16
CA TRP A 399 -19.12 23.61 -0.86
C TRP A 399 -19.13 22.63 -2.02
N ARG A 400 -17.96 22.12 -2.40
CA ARG A 400 -17.81 21.14 -3.46
C ARG A 400 -17.49 19.76 -2.90
N TYR A 401 -16.60 19.68 -1.92
CA TYR A 401 -16.15 18.43 -1.35
C TYR A 401 -16.40 18.37 0.16
N VAL A 402 -16.72 17.17 0.66
CA VAL A 402 -16.78 16.88 2.09
C VAL A 402 -15.86 15.69 2.39
N VAL A 403 -14.82 15.94 3.16
CA VAL A 403 -13.82 14.94 3.54
C VAL A 403 -14.14 14.39 4.92
N MET A 404 -14.38 13.10 5.01
CA MET A 404 -14.51 12.41 6.29
C MET A 404 -13.12 12.17 6.89
N THR A 405 -12.94 12.50 8.16
CA THR A 405 -11.70 12.26 8.90
C THR A 405 -11.99 11.62 10.25
N VAL A 406 -11.09 10.73 10.67
CA VAL A 406 -11.12 10.06 11.97
C VAL A 406 -9.80 10.31 12.67
N HIS A 407 -9.84 10.67 13.96
CA HIS A 407 -8.69 10.90 14.81
C HIS A 407 -8.79 10.09 16.10
N SER A 408 -7.71 9.48 16.55
CA SER A 408 -7.63 8.83 17.85
C SER A 408 -7.04 9.82 18.88
N PHE A 409 -7.91 10.40 19.69
CA PHE A 409 -7.52 11.34 20.75
C PHE A 409 -6.81 10.61 21.91
N SER A 410 -7.24 9.40 22.21
CA SER A 410 -6.63 8.54 23.23
C SER A 410 -5.27 7.94 22.83
N HIS A 411 -4.72 8.29 21.67
CA HIS A 411 -3.44 7.81 21.16
C HIS A 411 -3.31 6.29 20.99
N HIS A 412 -4.44 5.58 20.81
CA HIS A 412 -4.44 4.21 20.33
C HIS A 412 -4.33 4.20 18.80
N GLN A 413 -3.48 3.33 18.24
CA GLN A 413 -3.47 3.12 16.80
C GLN A 413 -4.80 2.51 16.38
N LEU A 414 -5.36 2.93 15.23
CA LEU A 414 -6.64 2.39 14.75
C LEU A 414 -6.62 0.86 14.60
N SER A 415 -5.45 0.27 14.31
CA SER A 415 -5.25 -1.18 14.27
C SER A 415 -5.33 -1.88 15.63
N GLU A 416 -5.21 -1.15 16.73
CA GLU A 416 -5.31 -1.69 18.10
C GLU A 416 -6.75 -1.67 18.62
N VAL A 417 -7.61 -0.85 18.00
CA VAL A 417 -8.99 -0.64 18.44
C VAL A 417 -9.89 -1.76 17.89
N PRO A 418 -10.54 -2.54 18.75
CA PRO A 418 -11.45 -3.58 18.31
C PRO A 418 -12.73 -2.97 17.70
N GLU A 419 -13.29 -3.64 16.70
CA GLU A 419 -14.54 -3.22 16.06
C GLU A 419 -14.52 -1.76 15.56
N CYS A 420 -13.38 -1.28 15.04
CA CYS A 420 -13.23 0.08 14.54
C CYS A 420 -13.57 0.14 13.05
N TRP A 421 -14.67 0.82 12.70
CA TRP A 421 -15.05 1.03 11.30
C TRP A 421 -15.70 2.37 11.05
N ALA A 422 -15.49 2.88 9.86
CA ALA A 422 -16.12 4.08 9.34
C ALA A 422 -17.03 3.75 8.15
N GLY A 423 -18.01 4.58 7.88
CA GLY A 423 -18.89 4.36 6.74
C GLY A 423 -19.72 5.57 6.35
N ALA A 424 -20.48 5.38 5.27
CA ALA A 424 -21.45 6.33 4.79
C ALA A 424 -22.79 5.63 4.51
N MET A 425 -23.88 6.27 4.86
CA MET A 425 -25.24 5.80 4.59
C MET A 425 -26.13 6.93 4.08
N ALA A 426 -27.10 6.60 3.25
CA ALA A 426 -28.16 7.52 2.88
C ALA A 426 -29.19 7.65 4.02
N ARG A 427 -29.67 8.88 4.23
CA ARG A 427 -30.81 9.13 5.11
C ARG A 427 -31.96 9.59 4.26
N GLY A 428 -33.14 9.00 4.46
CA GLY A 428 -34.38 9.49 3.86
C GLY A 428 -34.74 10.90 4.34
N ALA A 429 -35.76 11.48 3.74
CA ALA A 429 -36.23 12.85 4.04
C ALA A 429 -36.75 13.03 5.46
N ASP A 430 -36.89 11.98 6.27
CA ASP A 430 -37.30 12.07 7.66
C ASP A 430 -36.09 12.08 8.61
N PRO A 431 -35.60 13.27 9.00
CA PRO A 431 -34.54 13.39 10.01
C PRO A 431 -34.99 12.89 11.40
N GLN A 432 -36.30 12.66 11.60
CA GLN A 432 -36.88 12.25 12.88
C GLN A 432 -37.04 10.73 13.03
N SER A 433 -36.65 9.94 12.01
CA SER A 433 -36.64 8.47 12.12
C SER A 433 -35.62 8.00 13.15
N GLY A 434 -35.52 8.43 14.31
CA GLY A 434 -34.66 8.07 15.49
C GLY A 434 -33.64 6.96 15.39
N ALA A 435 -33.54 6.28 14.24
CA ALA A 435 -32.61 5.20 13.98
C ALA A 435 -31.19 5.78 13.78
N VAL A 436 -30.29 5.47 14.71
CA VAL A 436 -28.89 5.85 14.63
C VAL A 436 -28.20 5.11 13.47
N PHE A 437 -28.60 3.87 13.24
CA PHE A 437 -28.04 2.99 12.22
C PHE A 437 -29.16 2.20 11.53
N GLU A 438 -29.19 2.22 10.22
CA GLU A 438 -30.09 1.44 9.39
C GLU A 438 -29.28 0.64 8.37
N ALA A 439 -29.13 -0.65 8.62
CA ALA A 439 -28.25 -1.53 7.86
C ALA A 439 -28.56 -1.57 6.36
N SER A 440 -29.85 -1.42 5.99
CA SER A 440 -30.30 -1.41 4.60
C SER A 440 -29.83 -0.19 3.80
N THR A 441 -29.50 0.90 4.48
CA THR A 441 -29.07 2.18 3.86
C THR A 441 -27.56 2.39 3.89
N VAL A 442 -26.80 1.45 4.48
CA VAL A 442 -25.33 1.50 4.48
C VAL A 442 -24.81 1.30 3.08
N MET A 443 -24.18 2.34 2.55
CA MET A 443 -23.56 2.32 1.23
C MET A 443 -22.21 1.64 1.24
N GLN A 444 -21.39 2.07 2.18
CA GLN A 444 -20.01 1.61 2.33
C GLN A 444 -19.64 1.54 3.80
N ARG A 445 -18.83 0.53 4.12
CA ARG A 445 -18.17 0.35 5.40
C ARG A 445 -16.70 0.02 5.15
N LEU A 446 -15.82 0.69 5.87
CA LEU A 446 -14.38 0.47 5.86
C LEU A 446 -13.92 0.17 7.29
N ASP A 447 -13.31 -0.99 7.50
CA ASP A 447 -12.68 -1.30 8.78
C ASP A 447 -11.35 -0.53 8.89
N LEU A 448 -11.17 0.23 9.96
CA LEU A 448 -10.01 1.06 10.18
C LEU A 448 -8.93 0.23 10.91
N VAL A 449 -8.03 -0.37 10.14
CA VAL A 449 -6.98 -1.28 10.63
C VAL A 449 -5.57 -0.73 10.43
N SER A 450 -5.44 0.56 10.15
CA SER A 450 -4.13 1.17 9.93
C SER A 450 -3.38 1.39 11.25
N PRO A 451 -2.04 1.21 11.27
CA PRO A 451 -1.22 1.51 12.43
C PRO A 451 -0.92 3.01 12.53
N THR A 452 -1.95 3.83 12.39
CA THR A 452 -1.90 5.30 12.48
C THR A 452 -3.00 5.80 13.42
N PHE A 453 -2.86 7.01 13.90
CA PHE A 453 -3.85 7.68 14.75
C PHE A 453 -4.90 8.45 13.96
N ASN A 454 -4.72 8.55 12.64
CA ASN A 454 -5.60 9.30 11.77
C ASN A 454 -5.91 8.50 10.50
N ALA A 455 -7.15 8.61 10.03
CA ALA A 455 -7.60 8.08 8.76
C ALA A 455 -8.52 9.06 8.04
N THR A 456 -8.49 9.02 6.72
CA THR A 456 -9.46 9.69 5.84
C THR A 456 -10.11 8.63 4.96
N PRO A 457 -11.23 8.04 5.40
CA PRO A 457 -11.88 6.94 4.70
C PRO A 457 -12.48 7.34 3.35
N PHE A 458 -13.24 8.44 3.34
CA PHE A 458 -14.07 8.85 2.21
C PHE A 458 -14.07 10.34 1.95
N VAL A 459 -14.36 10.70 0.71
CA VAL A 459 -14.69 12.06 0.28
C VAL A 459 -16.02 12.01 -0.47
N ILE A 460 -16.90 12.98 -0.23
CA ILE A 460 -18.06 13.23 -1.08
C ILE A 460 -17.73 14.36 -2.07
N ASP A 461 -17.91 14.11 -3.35
CA ASP A 461 -18.07 15.14 -4.37
C ASP A 461 -19.56 15.46 -4.47
N LEU A 462 -19.94 16.62 -3.95
CA LEU A 462 -21.35 17.02 -3.83
C LEU A 462 -21.97 17.27 -5.20
N ALA A 463 -21.24 17.92 -6.12
CA ALA A 463 -21.78 18.28 -7.43
C ALA A 463 -21.89 17.06 -8.37
N GLU A 464 -20.93 16.18 -8.34
CA GLU A 464 -20.95 14.92 -9.09
C GLU A 464 -21.82 13.85 -8.42
N ARG A 465 -22.26 14.08 -7.19
CA ARG A 465 -22.97 13.11 -6.35
C ARG A 465 -22.22 11.76 -6.31
N ARG A 466 -20.92 11.81 -5.98
CA ARG A 466 -20.07 10.63 -5.90
C ARG A 466 -19.44 10.53 -4.51
N LEU A 467 -19.40 9.31 -3.96
CA LEU A 467 -18.55 8.93 -2.84
C LEU A 467 -17.22 8.45 -3.39
N ILE A 468 -16.13 9.10 -3.01
CA ILE A 468 -14.79 8.74 -3.44
C ILE A 468 -14.14 7.93 -2.32
N TRP A 469 -13.73 6.70 -2.65
CA TRP A 469 -12.99 5.83 -1.75
C TRP A 469 -11.56 6.34 -1.59
N TRP A 470 -11.22 6.82 -0.40
CA TRP A 470 -9.89 7.36 -0.18
C TRP A 470 -8.97 6.39 0.57
N ASP A 471 -9.45 5.84 1.68
CA ASP A 471 -8.70 4.87 2.49
C ASP A 471 -7.24 5.31 2.72
N LEU A 472 -7.05 6.55 3.19
CA LEU A 472 -5.75 7.14 3.40
C LEU A 472 -5.37 7.11 4.89
N PRO A 473 -4.38 6.31 5.31
CA PRO A 473 -3.78 6.44 6.63
C PRO A 473 -2.91 7.68 6.67
N VAL A 474 -3.29 8.68 7.46
CA VAL A 474 -2.51 9.92 7.59
C VAL A 474 -1.51 9.75 8.72
N GLY A 475 -0.23 9.55 8.38
CA GLY A 475 0.86 9.55 9.36
C GLY A 475 1.20 10.96 9.80
N VAL A 476 1.04 11.27 11.10
CA VAL A 476 1.62 12.44 11.74
C VAL A 476 2.83 11.95 12.54
N GLY A 477 3.98 12.67 12.49
CA GLY A 477 5.19 12.28 13.21
C GLY A 477 4.92 12.10 14.72
N GLU A 478 5.74 11.31 15.40
CA GLU A 478 5.58 10.75 16.76
C GLU A 478 5.19 11.72 17.89
N HIS A 479 5.12 13.04 17.65
CA HIS A 479 4.85 14.05 18.67
C HIS A 479 3.85 15.13 18.25
N GLN A 480 3.12 14.98 17.16
CA GLN A 480 2.11 15.96 16.78
C GLN A 480 0.72 15.35 16.84
N VAL A 481 0.15 15.37 18.02
CA VAL A 481 -1.30 15.50 18.24
C VAL A 481 -1.69 16.83 17.63
N ALA A 482 -2.08 16.83 16.38
CA ALA A 482 -2.67 18.01 15.82
C ALA A 482 -4.04 17.60 15.31
N ASN A 483 -5.07 18.11 15.94
CA ASN A 483 -6.33 18.33 15.27
C ASN A 483 -6.02 18.79 13.85
N LEU A 484 -6.71 18.25 12.87
CA LEU A 484 -6.57 18.59 11.45
C LEU A 484 -6.63 20.11 11.18
N ASP A 485 -7.09 20.90 12.13
CA ASP A 485 -7.11 22.37 12.12
C ASP A 485 -5.79 23.05 11.78
N ARG A 486 -4.67 22.46 12.18
CA ARG A 486 -3.34 22.93 11.80
C ARG A 486 -2.79 22.26 10.55
N SER A 487 -3.53 21.31 9.99
CA SER A 487 -3.14 20.48 8.85
C SER A 487 -4.02 20.70 7.61
N SER A 488 -4.87 21.74 7.58
CA SER A 488 -5.75 22.05 6.45
C SER A 488 -5.04 21.96 5.10
N ASN A 489 -3.84 22.55 5.00
CA ASN A 489 -3.04 22.52 3.78
C ASN A 489 -2.61 21.09 3.38
N ARG A 490 -2.43 20.18 4.35
CA ARG A 490 -2.10 18.78 4.07
C ARG A 490 -3.32 18.03 3.54
N VAL A 491 -4.47 18.20 4.17
CA VAL A 491 -5.73 17.60 3.70
C VAL A 491 -6.03 18.07 2.28
N LEU A 492 -5.88 19.37 2.01
CA LEU A 492 -6.08 19.93 0.68
C LEU A 492 -5.09 19.35 -0.35
N ALA A 493 -3.81 19.24 0.00
CA ALA A 493 -2.82 18.66 -0.91
C ALA A 493 -3.08 17.17 -1.19
N HIS A 494 -3.52 16.40 -0.19
CA HIS A 494 -3.91 15.01 -0.37
C HIS A 494 -5.19 14.90 -1.21
N LEU A 495 -6.14 15.80 -1.00
CA LEU A 495 -7.38 15.86 -1.77
C LEU A 495 -7.09 16.19 -3.24
N LEU A 496 -6.23 17.15 -3.52
CA LEU A 496 -5.79 17.47 -4.88
C LEU A 496 -5.13 16.26 -5.57
N ASP A 497 -4.25 15.53 -4.88
CA ASP A 497 -3.66 14.29 -5.44
C ASP A 497 -4.73 13.23 -5.76
N LEU A 498 -5.76 13.14 -4.91
CA LEU A 498 -6.87 12.21 -5.12
C LEU A 498 -7.72 12.61 -6.34
N LEU A 499 -8.01 13.89 -6.50
CA LEU A 499 -8.92 14.40 -7.53
C LEU A 499 -8.25 14.56 -8.89
N GLU A 500 -7.04 15.12 -8.91
CA GLU A 500 -6.29 15.45 -10.13
C GLU A 500 -5.35 14.33 -10.57
N GLY A 501 -4.91 13.47 -9.63
CA GLY A 501 -4.08 12.31 -9.93
C GLY A 501 -4.86 11.29 -10.77
N ARG A 502 -4.33 10.92 -11.95
CA ARG A 502 -4.93 9.88 -12.77
C ARG A 502 -4.82 8.53 -12.10
N ARG A 503 -5.93 7.81 -12.04
CA ARG A 503 -6.00 6.41 -11.59
C ARG A 503 -6.40 5.54 -12.77
N MET A 504 -5.79 4.37 -12.89
CA MET A 504 -6.13 3.44 -13.97
C MET A 504 -7.54 2.87 -13.73
N PRO A 505 -8.51 3.07 -14.65
CA PRO A 505 -9.83 2.45 -14.51
C PRO A 505 -9.71 0.93 -14.50
N LEU A 506 -10.48 0.26 -13.63
CA LEU A 506 -10.43 -1.20 -13.51
C LEU A 506 -10.86 -1.88 -14.82
N ALA A 507 -11.94 -1.41 -15.46
CA ALA A 507 -12.38 -1.94 -16.75
C ALA A 507 -11.30 -1.82 -17.84
N HIS A 508 -10.55 -0.70 -17.86
CA HIS A 508 -9.44 -0.51 -18.79
C HIS A 508 -8.31 -1.53 -18.55
N LEU A 509 -7.92 -1.73 -17.28
CA LEU A 509 -6.91 -2.75 -16.93
C LEU A 509 -7.34 -4.15 -17.34
N LEU A 510 -8.60 -4.53 -17.08
CA LEU A 510 -9.15 -5.83 -17.48
C LEU A 510 -9.10 -6.01 -18.99
N GLY A 511 -9.50 -4.99 -19.75
CA GLY A 511 -9.43 -5.01 -21.22
C GLY A 511 -8.01 -5.15 -21.78
N LEU A 512 -7.01 -4.52 -21.13
CA LEU A 512 -5.60 -4.69 -21.51
C LEU A 512 -5.07 -6.12 -21.27
N LEU A 513 -5.61 -6.81 -20.28
CA LEU A 513 -5.18 -8.16 -19.88
C LEU A 513 -6.00 -9.27 -20.53
N ALA A 514 -7.06 -8.95 -21.26
CA ALA A 514 -7.90 -9.88 -21.99
C ALA A 514 -7.33 -10.20 -23.37
N ASP A 515 -7.64 -11.40 -23.88
CA ASP A 515 -7.40 -11.73 -25.28
C ASP A 515 -8.38 -11.01 -26.18
N ASP A 516 -9.65 -10.91 -25.73
CA ASP A 516 -10.75 -10.26 -26.42
C ASP A 516 -11.79 -9.77 -25.41
N VAL A 517 -12.49 -8.68 -25.74
CA VAL A 517 -13.59 -8.13 -24.95
C VAL A 517 -14.86 -8.23 -25.79
N VAL A 518 -15.82 -8.99 -25.31
CA VAL A 518 -17.11 -9.22 -26.01
C VAL A 518 -18.23 -8.48 -25.29
N GLU A 519 -19.27 -8.14 -26.03
CA GLU A 519 -20.48 -7.49 -25.49
C GLU A 519 -21.43 -8.52 -24.86
N ASP A 520 -21.55 -9.70 -25.49
CA ASP A 520 -22.44 -10.77 -25.02
C ASP A 520 -21.73 -11.61 -23.92
N PRO A 521 -22.25 -11.63 -22.70
CA PRO A 521 -21.71 -12.45 -21.63
C PRO A 521 -21.66 -13.96 -21.95
N ASP A 522 -22.56 -14.45 -22.79
CA ASP A 522 -22.63 -15.89 -23.15
C ASP A 522 -21.45 -16.29 -24.07
N GLU A 523 -20.81 -15.33 -24.75
CA GLU A 523 -19.61 -15.57 -25.55
C GLU A 523 -18.32 -15.51 -24.75
N ALA A 524 -18.40 -15.03 -23.50
CA ALA A 524 -17.24 -14.82 -22.65
C ALA A 524 -16.83 -16.08 -21.87
N GLN A 525 -15.53 -16.28 -21.71
CA GLN A 525 -14.99 -17.27 -20.78
C GLN A 525 -15.07 -16.80 -19.32
N MET A 526 -15.09 -15.48 -19.12
CA MET A 526 -15.19 -14.86 -17.81
C MET A 526 -16.03 -13.58 -17.88
N VAL A 527 -16.98 -13.46 -16.98
CA VAL A 527 -17.87 -12.31 -16.89
C VAL A 527 -17.47 -11.45 -15.70
N PHE A 528 -17.26 -10.15 -15.95
CA PHE A 528 -17.08 -9.10 -14.96
C PHE A 528 -18.36 -8.26 -14.89
N GLY A 529 -19.26 -8.62 -13.98
CA GLY A 529 -20.60 -8.06 -13.88
C GLY A 529 -21.54 -8.94 -13.11
N GLU A 530 -22.85 -8.73 -13.29
CA GLU A 530 -23.88 -9.55 -12.68
C GLU A 530 -23.75 -11.01 -13.13
N GLY A 531 -23.86 -11.95 -12.20
CA GLY A 531 -23.65 -13.38 -12.45
C GLY A 531 -22.18 -13.83 -12.52
N GLY A 532 -21.22 -12.89 -12.48
CA GLY A 532 -19.79 -13.16 -12.58
C GLY A 532 -18.99 -12.58 -11.41
N ILE A 533 -17.93 -11.85 -11.73
CA ILE A 533 -17.04 -11.19 -10.76
C ILE A 533 -17.50 -9.74 -10.62
N LEU A 534 -17.72 -9.32 -9.40
CA LEU A 534 -18.18 -7.97 -9.08
C LEU A 534 -17.00 -7.03 -8.78
N PRO A 535 -17.06 -5.73 -9.14
CA PRO A 535 -15.92 -4.82 -9.04
C PRO A 535 -15.38 -4.62 -7.61
N TRP A 536 -16.19 -4.88 -6.58
CA TRP A 536 -15.78 -4.83 -5.18
C TRP A 536 -15.21 -6.15 -4.63
N GLN A 537 -15.18 -7.21 -5.43
CA GLN A 537 -14.50 -8.46 -5.08
C GLN A 537 -13.00 -8.36 -5.38
N THR A 538 -12.34 -7.35 -4.80
CA THR A 538 -10.94 -6.99 -5.10
C THR A 538 -9.98 -8.14 -4.88
N GLU A 539 -10.17 -8.96 -3.84
CA GLU A 539 -9.35 -10.16 -3.59
C GLU A 539 -9.43 -11.16 -4.74
N ARG A 540 -10.65 -11.40 -5.26
CA ARG A 540 -10.86 -12.29 -6.40
C ARG A 540 -10.22 -11.74 -7.67
N ILE A 541 -10.35 -10.42 -7.88
CA ILE A 541 -9.71 -9.72 -9.00
C ILE A 541 -8.18 -9.80 -8.87
N LEU A 542 -7.63 -9.49 -7.69
CA LEU A 542 -6.19 -9.56 -7.43
C LEU A 542 -5.64 -10.99 -7.62
N ALA A 543 -6.41 -12.02 -7.23
CA ALA A 543 -6.02 -13.41 -7.46
C ALA A 543 -5.92 -13.75 -8.96
N LEU A 544 -6.79 -13.20 -9.81
CA LEU A 544 -6.72 -13.34 -11.27
C LEU A 544 -5.58 -12.54 -11.87
N LEU A 545 -5.35 -11.32 -11.35
CA LEU A 545 -4.26 -10.45 -11.77
C LEU A 545 -2.90 -10.92 -11.24
N GLY A 546 -2.86 -11.89 -10.35
CA GLY A 546 -1.76 -12.46 -9.57
C GLY A 546 -0.36 -12.28 -10.09
N PRO A 547 0.69 -12.61 -9.35
CA PRO A 547 2.05 -12.43 -9.86
C PRO A 547 2.16 -13.17 -11.19
N ALA A 548 2.61 -12.46 -12.23
CA ALA A 548 3.09 -13.14 -13.41
C ALA A 548 3.96 -14.29 -12.90
N GLU A 549 3.79 -15.48 -13.44
CA GLU A 549 4.91 -16.41 -13.44
C GLU A 549 6.10 -15.54 -13.77
N ALA A 550 6.92 -15.25 -12.75
CA ALA A 550 8.08 -14.43 -12.95
C ALA A 550 8.84 -15.18 -14.05
N ALA A 551 8.83 -14.60 -15.25
CA ALA A 551 9.86 -14.93 -16.18
C ALA A 551 11.12 -14.84 -15.34
N VAL A 552 11.81 -15.95 -15.26
CA VAL A 552 12.95 -16.21 -14.38
C VAL A 552 14.03 -15.18 -14.71
N GLU A 553 13.90 -13.95 -14.20
CA GLU A 553 15.00 -13.00 -14.18
C GLU A 553 14.61 -11.77 -13.35
N GLY A 554 15.13 -11.75 -12.12
CA GLY A 554 15.63 -10.51 -11.55
C GLY A 554 14.65 -9.41 -11.15
N ASN A 555 13.44 -9.66 -10.63
CA ASN A 555 12.71 -8.63 -9.89
C ASN A 555 13.33 -8.49 -8.49
N ARG A 556 14.41 -7.75 -8.43
CA ARG A 556 15.10 -7.38 -7.19
C ARG A 556 14.42 -6.13 -6.68
N ASP A 557 13.45 -6.31 -5.77
CA ASP A 557 12.92 -5.20 -4.99
C ASP A 557 14.06 -4.60 -4.18
N VAL A 558 14.65 -3.56 -4.73
CA VAL A 558 15.39 -2.60 -3.93
C VAL A 558 14.30 -1.80 -3.22
N ASP A 559 13.98 -2.19 -1.99
CA ASP A 559 13.27 -1.31 -1.07
C ASP A 559 14.14 -0.05 -0.96
N GLY A 560 13.82 0.94 -1.77
CA GLY A 560 14.52 2.20 -1.77
C GLY A 560 14.17 2.94 -0.50
N ASP A 561 15.12 3.00 0.42
CA ASP A 561 15.24 4.13 1.32
C ASP A 561 15.41 5.37 0.43
N VAL A 562 14.29 6.02 0.09
CA VAL A 562 14.31 7.41 -0.34
C VAL A 562 14.46 8.24 0.92
N GLU A 563 15.60 8.11 1.60
CA GLU A 563 16.06 9.17 2.45
C GLU A 563 16.44 10.35 1.56
N GLY A 564 15.76 11.47 1.83
CA GLY A 564 15.99 12.71 1.13
C GLY A 564 17.45 13.12 1.16
N ARG A 565 18.07 13.04 0.03
CA ARG A 565 19.21 13.86 -0.35
C ARG A 565 18.89 14.45 -1.72
N GLU A 566 18.09 15.51 -1.69
CA GLU A 566 18.10 16.51 -2.73
C GLU A 566 18.57 17.81 -2.12
N ALA A 567 19.81 18.18 -2.43
CA ALA A 567 20.25 19.57 -2.47
C ALA A 567 20.04 20.09 -3.88
#